data_552d62a0b6ec6f0f6778cc6ca0d56534
#
_entry.id   552d62a0b6ec6f0f6778cc6ca0d56534
#
_cell.length_a   1.000
_cell.length_b   1.000
_cell.length_c   1.000
_cell.angle_alpha   90.00
_cell.angle_beta   90.00
_cell.angle_gamma   90.00
#
_symmetry.space_group_name_H-M   'P 1'
#
loop_
_entity.id
_entity.type
_entity.pdbx_description
1 polymer ?
#
loop_
_entity_poly.entity_id
_entity_poly.type
_entity_poly.pdbx_seq_one_letter_code
_entity_poly.pdbx_strand_id
1 'polypeptide(L)'
;MDYKIAYENWVQNPALCEEGIKELRSIADDEKEIEYRFGAELAFGTAGMRGIMGYGTNMMNVYTVRRATKALADYVRSLGRSAMRRGVAVSYDTRNNSHKFAMAAAGVLVKEGINVFMYSEPRPVPMLSYAVRKYKTAAGIMITASHNPKEYNGYKIYGEDGAQMSPEATAVIVENIHKVSDYFTVKSADENALEHSRNLSYISASFERGYYKTVIKLGLSKKAVKEEGKKIKIVYTPINGSGYVPVTKVLGKMGIDVTVVEEQTAYDGNFPTVEVPNPENKAALKMAIDRAEKIGADVVFGTDPDCDRLGVAVRNGEGEFVGLTGNQVGALLLEYVLMRLKAENKLPENAVAIKSFVSTNLAKAICDSYGVQLMETPVGFKFIGEKIKEFEQNKDKTFVFGFEESCGYLRGTHARDKDAVVASMLFAELACYCAYKNKSVYSMLIDIYDRLGYVYDNTVSVAYSGLNAMSEMNSVVDKMRAANVSKINIYNVVAVRDYLSGEKRFSDGREEKLEYSGINCLYYELENGGFVCLRPSGTEPKLKIYYSVCAKNEEACKKVYDALSADFSKLLSE
;
A
#
# COMPACT_ATOMS: atom_id res chain seq x y z
N MET A 1 -1.11 31.31 10.63
CA MET A 1 -2.48 31.93 10.53
C MET A 1 -3.10 31.79 11.92
N ASP A 2 -3.77 32.81 12.41
CA ASP A 2 -4.51 32.71 13.68
C ASP A 2 -5.67 31.74 13.46
N TYR A 3 -5.67 30.64 14.18
CA TYR A 3 -6.67 29.59 14.02
C TYR A 3 -8.08 30.05 14.38
N LYS A 4 -8.22 31.02 15.28
CA LYS A 4 -9.53 31.60 15.64
C LYS A 4 -10.10 32.41 14.47
N ILE A 5 -9.28 33.23 13.84
CA ILE A 5 -9.68 33.99 12.64
C ILE A 5 -10.04 33.04 11.49
N ALA A 6 -9.27 31.95 11.31
CA ALA A 6 -9.57 30.95 10.28
C ALA A 6 -10.90 30.24 10.55
N TYR A 7 -11.18 29.85 11.79
CA TYR A 7 -12.45 29.28 12.21
C TYR A 7 -13.63 30.21 11.96
N GLU A 8 -13.53 31.47 12.42
CA GLU A 8 -14.58 32.47 12.22
C GLU A 8 -14.88 32.71 10.74
N ASN A 9 -13.83 32.85 9.91
CA ASN A 9 -13.97 33.01 8.47
C ASN A 9 -14.72 31.81 7.83
N TRP A 10 -14.49 30.59 8.30
CA TRP A 10 -15.22 29.43 7.80
C TRP A 10 -16.69 29.46 8.25
N VAL A 11 -16.96 29.66 9.53
CA VAL A 11 -18.34 29.65 10.09
C VAL A 11 -19.21 30.76 9.47
N GLN A 12 -18.61 31.89 9.13
CA GLN A 12 -19.32 33.04 8.55
C GLN A 12 -19.41 32.99 7.01
N ASN A 13 -18.70 32.04 6.37
CA ASN A 13 -18.67 31.99 4.91
C ASN A 13 -20.01 31.49 4.34
N PRO A 14 -20.70 32.27 3.47
CA PRO A 14 -21.98 31.87 2.92
C PRO A 14 -21.93 30.68 1.97
N ALA A 15 -20.72 30.27 1.52
CA ALA A 15 -20.52 29.11 0.68
C ALA A 15 -20.24 27.82 1.51
N LEU A 16 -20.15 27.91 2.83
CA LEU A 16 -20.07 26.73 3.70
C LEU A 16 -21.45 26.05 3.73
N CYS A 17 -21.48 24.72 3.51
CA CYS A 17 -22.71 23.97 3.54
C CYS A 17 -23.33 23.91 4.96
N GLU A 18 -24.63 23.67 5.04
CA GLU A 18 -25.37 23.61 6.32
C GLU A 18 -24.78 22.57 7.30
N GLU A 19 -24.37 21.40 6.80
CA GLU A 19 -23.70 20.38 7.58
C GLU A 19 -22.40 20.91 8.22
N GLY A 20 -21.59 21.65 7.46
CA GLY A 20 -20.35 22.26 7.95
C GLY A 20 -20.61 23.37 8.98
N ILE A 21 -21.63 24.20 8.75
CA ILE A 21 -22.03 25.24 9.71
C ILE A 21 -22.44 24.59 11.04
N LYS A 22 -23.27 23.54 10.99
CA LYS A 22 -23.74 22.83 12.17
C LYS A 22 -22.58 22.18 12.94
N GLU A 23 -21.68 21.49 12.23
CA GLU A 23 -20.52 20.82 12.83
C GLU A 23 -19.57 21.84 13.47
N LEU A 24 -19.20 22.91 12.77
CA LEU A 24 -18.30 23.93 13.34
C LEU A 24 -18.90 24.68 14.52
N ARG A 25 -20.21 24.95 14.50
CA ARG A 25 -20.88 25.55 15.67
C ARG A 25 -20.91 24.63 16.87
N SER A 26 -20.94 23.32 16.69
CA SER A 26 -20.93 22.36 17.80
C SER A 26 -19.62 22.31 18.59
N ILE A 27 -18.54 22.83 18.02
CA ILE A 27 -17.21 22.92 18.65
C ILE A 27 -16.83 24.33 19.08
N ALA A 28 -17.78 25.30 19.04
CA ALA A 28 -17.51 26.71 19.30
C ALA A 28 -16.83 26.99 20.65
N ASP A 29 -17.11 26.18 21.66
CA ASP A 29 -16.55 26.28 23.00
C ASP A 29 -15.35 25.36 23.25
N ASP A 30 -14.92 24.56 22.24
CA ASP A 30 -13.76 23.68 22.32
C ASP A 30 -12.54 24.27 21.58
N GLU A 31 -11.79 25.08 22.32
CA GLU A 31 -10.60 25.78 21.79
C GLU A 31 -9.54 24.80 21.24
N LYS A 32 -9.38 23.63 21.86
CA LYS A 32 -8.38 22.62 21.41
C LYS A 32 -8.80 22.01 20.09
N GLU A 33 -10.08 21.71 19.93
CA GLU A 33 -10.60 21.17 18.67
C GLU A 33 -10.56 22.21 17.55
N ILE A 34 -10.83 23.48 17.85
CA ILE A 34 -10.69 24.60 16.90
C ILE A 34 -9.22 24.74 16.48
N GLU A 35 -8.28 24.75 17.43
CA GLU A 35 -6.83 24.81 17.13
C GLU A 35 -6.39 23.60 16.28
N TYR A 36 -6.83 22.40 16.61
CA TYR A 36 -6.52 21.18 15.84
C TYR A 36 -6.99 21.31 14.39
N ARG A 37 -8.22 21.79 14.18
CA ARG A 37 -8.85 21.87 12.84
C ARG A 37 -8.35 23.03 11.98
N PHE A 38 -7.89 24.12 12.60
CA PHE A 38 -7.57 25.37 11.90
C PHE A 38 -6.14 25.88 12.14
N GLY A 39 -5.39 25.29 13.08
CA GLY A 39 -4.01 25.67 13.39
C GLY A 39 -3.00 25.29 12.30
N ALA A 40 -3.38 24.41 11.39
CA ALA A 40 -2.58 23.99 10.24
C ALA A 40 -3.45 23.80 8.98
N GLU A 41 -2.80 23.66 7.85
CA GLU A 41 -3.42 23.12 6.63
C GLU A 41 -3.16 21.62 6.54
N LEU A 42 -4.13 20.86 6.01
CA LEU A 42 -3.94 19.42 5.76
C LEU A 42 -2.79 19.23 4.77
N ALA A 43 -1.73 18.59 5.26
CA ALA A 43 -0.52 18.42 4.49
C ALA A 43 -0.76 17.55 3.24
N PHE A 44 -0.27 18.01 2.10
CA PHE A 44 -0.19 17.22 0.89
C PHE A 44 1.21 16.58 0.84
N GLY A 45 1.26 15.29 1.17
CA GLY A 45 2.51 14.51 1.19
C GLY A 45 2.98 14.10 -0.20
N THR A 46 3.92 13.17 -0.26
CA THR A 46 4.60 12.74 -1.51
C THR A 46 3.68 12.11 -2.56
N ALA A 47 2.45 11.75 -2.21
CA ALA A 47 1.52 11.09 -3.13
C ALA A 47 0.05 11.47 -2.89
N GLY A 48 -0.20 12.52 -2.12
CA GLY A 48 -1.55 12.98 -1.79
C GLY A 48 -1.70 13.43 -0.34
N MET A 49 -2.94 13.58 0.10
CA MET A 49 -3.29 13.97 1.47
C MET A 49 -4.10 12.87 2.16
N ARG A 50 -4.01 12.82 3.49
CA ARG A 50 -4.77 11.91 4.35
C ARG A 50 -5.04 12.60 5.68
N GLY A 51 -6.25 12.48 6.19
CA GLY A 51 -6.61 13.10 7.45
C GLY A 51 -7.95 12.59 7.99
N ILE A 52 -8.27 13.03 9.19
CA ILE A 52 -9.59 12.83 9.78
C ILE A 52 -10.63 13.61 9.00
N MET A 53 -11.79 13.02 8.78
CA MET A 53 -12.92 13.69 8.11
C MET A 53 -13.56 14.71 9.06
N GLY A 54 -13.89 15.88 8.53
CA GLY A 54 -14.53 16.99 9.25
C GLY A 54 -14.30 18.30 8.56
N TYR A 55 -14.92 19.36 9.03
CA TYR A 55 -14.75 20.71 8.47
C TYR A 55 -13.61 21.45 9.18
N GLY A 56 -12.77 22.11 8.37
CA GLY A 56 -11.57 22.83 8.79
C GLY A 56 -10.44 22.69 7.78
N THR A 57 -9.41 23.52 7.91
CA THR A 57 -8.26 23.54 6.98
C THR A 57 -7.36 22.32 7.12
N ASN A 58 -7.30 21.73 8.33
CA ASN A 58 -6.51 20.53 8.63
C ASN A 58 -7.35 19.23 8.55
N MET A 59 -8.53 19.26 7.94
CA MET A 59 -9.46 18.13 7.89
C MET A 59 -9.74 17.70 6.45
N MET A 60 -10.10 16.41 6.26
CA MET A 60 -10.62 15.90 4.98
C MET A 60 -12.09 16.30 4.81
N ASN A 61 -12.36 17.15 3.83
CA ASN A 61 -13.70 17.60 3.46
C ASN A 61 -13.77 17.97 1.97
N VAL A 62 -14.95 18.31 1.50
CA VAL A 62 -15.16 18.66 0.07
C VAL A 62 -14.35 19.89 -0.37
N TYR A 63 -14.07 20.83 0.53
CA TYR A 63 -13.34 22.05 0.21
C TYR A 63 -11.84 21.79 0.08
N THR A 64 -11.25 20.97 0.97
CA THR A 64 -9.85 20.53 0.87
C THR A 64 -9.63 19.66 -0.35
N VAL A 65 -10.59 18.76 -0.67
CA VAL A 65 -10.57 17.94 -1.90
C VAL A 65 -10.66 18.81 -3.15
N ARG A 66 -11.58 19.77 -3.19
CA ARG A 66 -11.71 20.70 -4.34
C ARG A 66 -10.44 21.53 -4.55
N ARG A 67 -9.83 22.03 -3.46
CA ARG A 67 -8.56 22.76 -3.52
C ARG A 67 -7.44 21.92 -4.12
N ALA A 68 -7.25 20.69 -3.63
CA ALA A 68 -6.27 19.76 -4.16
C ALA A 68 -6.54 19.39 -5.63
N THR A 69 -7.81 19.18 -5.98
CA THR A 69 -8.20 18.87 -7.37
C THR A 69 -8.01 20.06 -8.31
N LYS A 70 -8.24 21.29 -7.84
CA LYS A 70 -7.94 22.49 -8.63
C LYS A 70 -6.45 22.59 -8.95
N ALA A 71 -5.59 22.31 -7.97
CA ALA A 71 -4.14 22.29 -8.17
C ALA A 71 -3.71 21.20 -9.17
N LEU A 72 -4.31 19.99 -9.10
CA LEU A 72 -4.10 18.94 -10.09
C LEU A 72 -4.61 19.37 -11.48
N ALA A 73 -5.77 20.02 -11.55
CA ALA A 73 -6.32 20.52 -12.81
C ALA A 73 -5.39 21.55 -13.47
N ASP A 74 -4.79 22.45 -12.68
CA ASP A 74 -3.82 23.43 -13.18
C ASP A 74 -2.54 22.74 -13.68
N TYR A 75 -2.07 21.70 -12.98
CA TYR A 75 -0.99 20.86 -13.47
C TYR A 75 -1.34 20.20 -14.82
N VAL A 76 -2.51 19.54 -14.93
CA VAL A 76 -2.94 18.91 -16.19
C VAL A 76 -3.08 19.93 -17.32
N ARG A 77 -3.57 21.14 -17.03
CA ARG A 77 -3.65 22.24 -18.00
C ARG A 77 -2.29 22.71 -18.48
N SER A 78 -1.30 22.76 -17.59
CA SER A 78 0.08 23.12 -17.95
C SER A 78 0.72 22.14 -18.94
N LEU A 79 0.26 20.87 -18.94
CA LEU A 79 0.66 19.86 -19.91
C LEU A 79 -0.03 20.02 -21.29
N GLY A 80 -0.96 20.98 -21.41
CA GLY A 80 -1.60 21.37 -22.65
C GLY A 80 -2.95 20.66 -22.95
N ARG A 81 -3.60 21.12 -24.03
CA ARG A 81 -4.93 20.65 -24.43
C ARG A 81 -5.03 19.14 -24.68
N SER A 82 -3.94 18.52 -25.11
CA SER A 82 -3.91 17.05 -25.30
C SER A 82 -4.08 16.32 -23.96
N ALA A 83 -3.40 16.76 -22.91
CA ALA A 83 -3.51 16.20 -21.56
C ALA A 83 -4.93 16.39 -21.00
N MET A 84 -5.54 17.57 -21.18
CA MET A 84 -6.94 17.83 -20.76
C MET A 84 -7.93 16.86 -21.44
N ARG A 85 -7.74 16.56 -22.75
CA ARG A 85 -8.57 15.59 -23.49
C ARG A 85 -8.31 14.15 -23.06
N ARG A 86 -7.06 13.77 -22.78
CA ARG A 86 -6.73 12.47 -22.19
C ARG A 86 -7.40 12.31 -20.82
N GLY A 87 -7.55 13.42 -20.09
CA GLY A 87 -8.35 13.51 -18.89
C GLY A 87 -7.72 12.86 -17.66
N VAL A 88 -8.55 12.63 -16.66
CA VAL A 88 -8.19 12.06 -15.36
C VAL A 88 -9.09 10.87 -15.04
N ALA A 89 -8.50 9.74 -14.63
CA ALA A 89 -9.25 8.60 -14.11
C ALA A 89 -9.54 8.80 -12.62
N VAL A 90 -10.75 8.44 -12.17
CA VAL A 90 -11.16 8.60 -10.76
C VAL A 90 -11.71 7.28 -10.23
N SER A 91 -11.21 6.86 -9.08
CA SER A 91 -11.73 5.74 -8.30
C SER A 91 -11.82 6.10 -6.82
N TYR A 92 -12.57 5.32 -6.07
CA TYR A 92 -12.77 5.52 -4.64
C TYR A 92 -13.04 4.18 -3.95
N ASP A 93 -12.75 4.13 -2.64
CA ASP A 93 -13.04 2.99 -1.79
C ASP A 93 -14.43 3.08 -1.16
N THR A 94 -14.70 2.22 -0.19
CA THR A 94 -16.00 2.10 0.49
C THR A 94 -16.16 2.99 1.71
N ARG A 95 -15.16 3.81 2.05
CA ARG A 95 -15.19 4.68 3.23
C ARG A 95 -16.30 5.72 3.16
N ASN A 96 -16.73 6.16 4.33
CA ASN A 96 -17.64 7.28 4.45
C ASN A 96 -17.11 8.48 3.66
N ASN A 97 -17.98 9.17 2.95
CA ASN A 97 -17.68 10.30 2.08
C ASN A 97 -16.77 10.00 0.85
N SER A 98 -16.28 8.79 0.61
CA SER A 98 -15.41 8.52 -0.54
C SER A 98 -16.09 8.86 -1.88
N HIS A 99 -17.34 8.45 -2.08
CA HIS A 99 -18.12 8.84 -3.26
C HIS A 99 -18.33 10.36 -3.35
N LYS A 100 -18.73 11.01 -2.23
CA LYS A 100 -18.93 12.48 -2.15
C LYS A 100 -17.66 13.25 -2.55
N PHE A 101 -16.50 12.79 -2.09
CA PHE A 101 -15.21 13.38 -2.43
C PHE A 101 -14.80 13.12 -3.89
N ALA A 102 -15.07 11.92 -4.41
CA ALA A 102 -14.81 11.59 -5.81
C ALA A 102 -15.67 12.46 -6.75
N MET A 103 -16.95 12.65 -6.42
CA MET A 103 -17.86 13.56 -7.18
C MET A 103 -17.40 15.02 -7.09
N ALA A 104 -16.94 15.48 -5.90
CA ALA A 104 -16.39 16.84 -5.74
C ALA A 104 -15.14 17.04 -6.62
N ALA A 105 -14.25 16.04 -6.68
CA ALA A 105 -13.09 16.07 -7.57
C ALA A 105 -13.49 16.06 -9.05
N ALA A 106 -14.40 15.18 -9.45
CA ALA A 106 -14.93 15.15 -10.81
C ALA A 106 -15.57 16.49 -11.22
N GLY A 107 -16.33 17.13 -10.30
CA GLY A 107 -16.95 18.43 -10.51
C GLY A 107 -15.96 19.55 -10.80
N VAL A 108 -14.83 19.57 -10.10
CA VAL A 108 -13.76 20.54 -10.37
C VAL A 108 -13.13 20.28 -11.73
N LEU A 109 -12.76 19.04 -12.05
CA LEU A 109 -12.12 18.69 -13.31
C LEU A 109 -13.02 19.03 -14.51
N VAL A 110 -14.29 18.67 -14.44
CA VAL A 110 -15.28 18.99 -15.48
C VAL A 110 -15.43 20.50 -15.66
N LYS A 111 -15.48 21.27 -14.57
CA LYS A 111 -15.57 22.73 -14.61
C LYS A 111 -14.34 23.39 -15.24
N GLU A 112 -13.17 22.75 -15.07
CA GLU A 112 -11.91 23.17 -15.71
C GLU A 112 -11.76 22.66 -17.16
N GLY A 113 -12.77 21.97 -17.71
CA GLY A 113 -12.78 21.46 -19.10
C GLY A 113 -11.91 20.23 -19.31
N ILE A 114 -11.63 19.47 -18.24
CA ILE A 114 -10.84 18.24 -18.28
C ILE A 114 -11.78 17.03 -18.35
N ASN A 115 -11.49 16.08 -19.21
CA ASN A 115 -12.25 14.83 -19.29
C ASN A 115 -12.04 13.97 -18.04
N VAL A 116 -13.08 13.33 -17.56
CA VAL A 116 -13.08 12.46 -16.39
C VAL A 116 -13.59 11.08 -16.76
N PHE A 117 -12.84 10.05 -16.36
CA PHE A 117 -13.22 8.65 -16.46
C PHE A 117 -13.37 8.09 -15.05
N MET A 118 -14.61 7.89 -14.59
CA MET A 118 -14.89 7.55 -13.20
C MET A 118 -15.55 6.18 -13.08
N TYR A 119 -15.16 5.41 -12.06
CA TYR A 119 -15.92 4.23 -11.67
C TYR A 119 -17.24 4.65 -11.01
N SER A 120 -18.33 4.00 -11.38
CA SER A 120 -19.65 4.25 -10.77
C SER A 120 -19.81 3.64 -9.40
N GLU A 121 -18.98 2.65 -9.07
CA GLU A 121 -18.97 1.91 -7.83
C GLU A 121 -17.55 1.91 -7.22
N PRO A 122 -17.41 1.67 -5.90
CA PRO A 122 -16.09 1.52 -5.31
C PRO A 122 -15.23 0.48 -6.02
N ARG A 123 -14.01 0.87 -6.43
CA ARG A 123 -13.07 -0.05 -7.09
C ARG A 123 -11.66 0.11 -6.53
N PRO A 124 -10.90 -1.01 -6.52
CA PRO A 124 -9.53 -1.07 -6.02
C PRO A 124 -8.54 -0.09 -6.65
N VAL A 125 -7.52 0.28 -5.88
CA VAL A 125 -6.34 1.02 -6.36
C VAL A 125 -5.75 0.41 -7.64
N PRO A 126 -5.49 -0.91 -7.76
CA PRO A 126 -4.93 -1.46 -8.99
C PRO A 126 -5.86 -1.32 -10.21
N MET A 127 -7.16 -1.26 -10.01
CA MET A 127 -8.10 -0.99 -11.11
C MET A 127 -8.01 0.46 -11.59
N LEU A 128 -7.76 1.42 -10.68
CA LEU A 128 -7.45 2.80 -11.08
C LEU A 128 -6.14 2.85 -11.89
N SER A 129 -5.07 2.24 -11.38
CA SER A 129 -3.78 2.18 -12.08
C SER A 129 -3.94 1.59 -13.49
N TYR A 130 -4.70 0.49 -13.60
CA TYR A 130 -5.05 -0.11 -14.89
C TYR A 130 -5.83 0.84 -15.80
N ALA A 131 -6.81 1.60 -15.26
CA ALA A 131 -7.60 2.56 -16.02
C ALA A 131 -6.73 3.70 -16.56
N VAL A 132 -5.88 4.30 -15.72
CA VAL A 132 -4.92 5.33 -16.14
C VAL A 132 -4.09 4.84 -17.33
N ARG A 133 -3.53 3.65 -17.24
CA ARG A 133 -2.67 3.07 -18.28
C ARG A 133 -3.44 2.74 -19.57
N LYS A 134 -4.64 2.18 -19.46
CA LYS A 134 -5.43 1.73 -20.63
C LYS A 134 -6.13 2.87 -21.34
N TYR A 135 -6.68 3.84 -20.63
CA TYR A 135 -7.25 5.06 -21.23
C TYR A 135 -6.15 6.09 -21.57
N LYS A 136 -4.90 5.87 -21.08
CA LYS A 136 -3.77 6.80 -21.25
C LYS A 136 -4.12 8.19 -20.70
N THR A 137 -4.80 8.22 -19.55
CA THR A 137 -5.16 9.49 -18.92
C THR A 137 -3.90 10.25 -18.47
N ALA A 138 -4.00 11.57 -18.34
CA ALA A 138 -2.89 12.42 -17.90
C ALA A 138 -2.58 12.25 -16.41
N ALA A 139 -3.58 11.82 -15.63
CA ALA A 139 -3.45 11.57 -14.20
C ALA A 139 -4.55 10.60 -13.71
N GLY A 140 -4.44 10.18 -12.45
CA GLY A 140 -5.48 9.45 -11.74
C GLY A 140 -5.71 10.00 -10.34
N ILE A 141 -6.91 9.82 -9.79
CA ILE A 141 -7.29 10.17 -8.42
C ILE A 141 -7.88 8.93 -7.75
N MET A 142 -7.38 8.59 -6.57
CA MET A 142 -7.97 7.59 -5.69
C MET A 142 -8.37 8.24 -4.38
N ILE A 143 -9.67 8.15 -4.07
CA ILE A 143 -10.20 8.58 -2.76
C ILE A 143 -10.17 7.39 -1.83
N THR A 144 -9.24 7.41 -0.87
CA THR A 144 -9.04 6.33 0.10
C THR A 144 -8.08 6.75 1.20
N ALA A 145 -8.27 6.21 2.39
CA ALA A 145 -7.25 6.20 3.45
C ALA A 145 -6.67 4.78 3.69
N SER A 146 -6.80 3.87 2.68
CA SER A 146 -6.32 2.49 2.79
C SER A 146 -6.86 1.81 4.06
N HIS A 147 -6.01 1.29 4.90
CA HIS A 147 -6.33 0.56 6.13
C HIS A 147 -6.49 1.43 7.39
N ASN A 148 -6.49 2.75 7.30
CA ASN A 148 -6.66 3.62 8.48
C ASN A 148 -8.03 3.42 9.15
N PRO A 149 -8.22 3.82 10.43
CA PRO A 149 -9.52 3.82 11.09
C PRO A 149 -10.61 4.55 10.30
N LYS A 150 -11.87 4.29 10.65
CA LYS A 150 -13.06 4.77 9.91
C LYS A 150 -13.20 6.29 9.81
N GLU A 151 -12.60 7.01 10.75
CA GLU A 151 -12.63 8.47 10.83
C GLU A 151 -11.78 9.13 9.73
N TYR A 152 -10.85 8.36 9.11
CA TYR A 152 -9.94 8.87 8.10
C TYR A 152 -10.50 8.71 6.69
N ASN A 153 -10.14 9.67 5.84
CA ASN A 153 -10.17 9.52 4.39
C ASN A 153 -8.93 10.16 3.77
N GLY A 154 -8.77 10.03 2.45
CA GLY A 154 -7.59 10.56 1.77
C GLY A 154 -7.84 10.76 0.28
N TYR A 155 -6.86 11.41 -0.34
CA TYR A 155 -6.85 11.76 -1.76
C TYR A 155 -5.45 11.45 -2.30
N LYS A 156 -5.30 10.35 -3.04
CA LYS A 156 -4.03 9.96 -3.67
C LYS A 156 -4.05 10.35 -5.14
N ILE A 157 -2.90 10.79 -5.67
CA ILE A 157 -2.73 11.12 -7.09
C ILE A 157 -1.78 10.15 -7.78
N TYR A 158 -2.12 9.85 -9.02
CA TYR A 158 -1.39 8.92 -9.90
C TYR A 158 -0.96 9.64 -11.17
N GLY A 159 0.25 9.35 -11.64
CA GLY A 159 0.79 9.83 -12.91
C GLY A 159 0.24 9.07 -14.11
N GLU A 160 0.55 9.53 -15.31
CA GLU A 160 0.08 8.95 -16.59
C GLU A 160 0.57 7.50 -16.82
N ASP A 161 1.59 7.06 -16.09
CA ASP A 161 2.09 5.68 -16.11
C ASP A 161 1.31 4.73 -15.19
N GLY A 162 0.38 5.26 -14.38
CA GLY A 162 -0.42 4.51 -13.42
C GLY A 162 0.25 4.23 -12.09
N ALA A 163 1.48 4.75 -11.84
CA ALA A 163 2.10 4.79 -10.52
C ALA A 163 1.63 6.01 -9.74
N GLN A 164 1.86 6.03 -8.43
CA GLN A 164 1.69 7.25 -7.66
C GLN A 164 2.55 8.37 -8.26
N MET A 165 2.03 9.61 -8.22
CA MET A 165 2.67 10.77 -8.85
C MET A 165 4.13 10.94 -8.42
N SER A 166 5.01 11.29 -9.35
CA SER A 166 6.43 11.50 -9.05
C SER A 166 6.64 12.68 -8.09
N PRO A 167 7.76 12.71 -7.33
CA PRO A 167 8.06 13.81 -6.43
C PRO A 167 8.08 15.18 -7.12
N GLU A 168 8.62 15.25 -8.34
CA GLU A 168 8.75 16.48 -9.13
C GLU A 168 7.37 17.01 -9.52
N ALA A 169 6.50 16.16 -10.05
CA ALA A 169 5.13 16.53 -10.40
C ALA A 169 4.30 16.87 -9.16
N THR A 170 4.51 16.13 -8.07
CA THR A 170 3.85 16.42 -6.77
C THR A 170 4.26 17.80 -6.24
N ALA A 171 5.55 18.18 -6.35
CA ALA A 171 6.01 19.50 -5.92
C ALA A 171 5.29 20.64 -6.66
N VAL A 172 5.09 20.49 -7.98
CA VAL A 172 4.33 21.47 -8.78
C VAL A 172 2.87 21.55 -8.30
N ILE A 173 2.25 20.41 -7.98
CA ILE A 173 0.87 20.39 -7.49
C ILE A 173 0.78 21.04 -6.12
N VAL A 174 1.73 20.79 -5.21
CA VAL A 174 1.81 21.45 -3.89
C VAL A 174 1.95 22.96 -4.04
N GLU A 175 2.82 23.42 -4.95
CA GLU A 175 2.94 24.85 -5.25
C GLU A 175 1.60 25.44 -5.75
N ASN A 176 0.88 24.72 -6.60
CA ASN A 176 -0.44 25.14 -7.06
C ASN A 176 -1.49 25.14 -5.93
N ILE A 177 -1.42 24.20 -4.96
CA ILE A 177 -2.27 24.23 -3.77
C ILE A 177 -2.10 25.54 -3.00
N HIS A 178 -0.85 25.99 -2.78
CA HIS A 178 -0.56 27.21 -2.05
C HIS A 178 -1.05 28.49 -2.78
N LYS A 179 -1.23 28.46 -4.10
CA LYS A 179 -1.83 29.56 -4.88
C LYS A 179 -3.33 29.73 -4.64
N VAL A 180 -4.00 28.68 -4.15
CA VAL A 180 -5.44 28.71 -3.80
C VAL A 180 -5.57 29.04 -2.31
N SER A 181 -5.61 30.31 -1.97
CA SER A 181 -5.70 30.80 -0.58
C SER A 181 -7.10 30.69 0.02
N ASP A 182 -8.14 30.80 -0.80
CA ASP A 182 -9.54 30.72 -0.38
C ASP A 182 -10.17 29.41 -0.88
N TYR A 183 -10.53 28.53 0.05
CA TYR A 183 -11.12 27.22 -0.19
C TYR A 183 -12.49 27.27 -0.89
N PHE A 184 -13.22 28.38 -0.73
CA PHE A 184 -14.59 28.54 -1.21
C PHE A 184 -14.66 29.08 -2.64
N THR A 185 -13.55 29.58 -3.18
CA THR A 185 -13.48 30.12 -4.55
C THR A 185 -13.38 29.05 -5.62
N VAL A 186 -13.05 27.81 -5.24
CA VAL A 186 -12.90 26.71 -6.20
C VAL A 186 -14.27 26.29 -6.74
N LYS A 187 -14.47 26.57 -8.02
CA LYS A 187 -15.72 26.21 -8.72
C LYS A 187 -15.77 24.70 -8.99
N SER A 188 -16.93 24.10 -8.73
CA SER A 188 -17.24 22.69 -9.02
C SER A 188 -18.58 22.62 -9.71
N ALA A 189 -18.71 21.73 -10.68
CA ALA A 189 -20.03 21.36 -11.21
C ALA A 189 -20.81 20.61 -10.11
N ASP A 190 -22.10 20.91 -10.00
CA ASP A 190 -23.01 20.14 -9.16
C ASP A 190 -23.35 18.79 -9.79
N GLU A 191 -24.06 17.94 -9.06
CA GLU A 191 -24.37 16.57 -9.49
C GLU A 191 -25.19 16.55 -10.78
N ASN A 192 -26.18 17.42 -10.92
CA ASN A 192 -26.99 17.51 -12.13
C ASN A 192 -26.15 17.95 -13.34
N ALA A 193 -25.28 18.96 -13.16
CA ALA A 193 -24.38 19.42 -14.22
C ALA A 193 -23.35 18.33 -14.59
N LEU A 194 -22.93 17.49 -13.63
CA LEU A 194 -22.04 16.35 -13.88
C LEU A 194 -22.72 15.25 -14.71
N GLU A 195 -23.93 14.85 -14.35
CA GLU A 195 -24.69 13.80 -15.07
C GLU A 195 -24.94 14.14 -16.54
N HIS A 196 -25.10 15.44 -16.84
CA HIS A 196 -25.32 15.92 -18.22
C HIS A 196 -24.04 16.38 -18.92
N SER A 197 -22.87 16.24 -18.27
CA SER A 197 -21.60 16.70 -18.84
C SER A 197 -21.04 15.71 -19.85
N ARG A 198 -20.63 16.22 -21.02
CA ARG A 198 -19.89 15.44 -22.02
C ARG A 198 -18.45 15.10 -21.58
N ASN A 199 -17.96 15.77 -20.53
CA ASN A 199 -16.61 15.56 -20.03
C ASN A 199 -16.54 14.49 -18.92
N LEU A 200 -17.69 13.98 -18.42
CA LEU A 200 -17.73 12.84 -17.49
C LEU A 200 -18.16 11.58 -18.24
N SER A 201 -17.40 10.53 -18.08
CA SER A 201 -17.71 9.18 -18.59
C SER A 201 -17.52 8.14 -17.52
N TYR A 202 -18.52 7.31 -17.28
CA TYR A 202 -18.38 6.18 -16.37
C TYR A 202 -17.66 5.02 -17.06
N ILE A 203 -16.73 4.41 -16.32
CA ILE A 203 -15.96 3.26 -16.78
C ILE A 203 -16.89 2.05 -16.91
N SER A 204 -16.90 1.44 -18.09
CA SER A 204 -17.86 0.39 -18.41
C SER A 204 -17.52 -0.97 -17.77
N ALA A 205 -18.53 -1.79 -17.52
CA ALA A 205 -18.36 -3.18 -17.10
C ALA A 205 -17.54 -4.02 -18.11
N SER A 206 -17.52 -3.65 -19.40
CA SER A 206 -16.67 -4.28 -20.40
C SER A 206 -15.20 -4.00 -20.15
N PHE A 207 -14.86 -2.79 -19.74
CA PHE A 207 -13.51 -2.41 -19.35
C PHE A 207 -13.04 -3.18 -18.10
N GLU A 208 -13.89 -3.27 -17.07
CA GLU A 208 -13.59 -4.07 -15.87
C GLU A 208 -13.32 -5.55 -16.21
N ARG A 209 -14.11 -6.14 -17.12
CA ARG A 209 -13.83 -7.51 -17.61
C ARG A 209 -12.47 -7.63 -18.28
N GLY A 210 -11.96 -6.54 -18.88
CA GLY A 210 -10.59 -6.48 -19.43
C GLY A 210 -9.52 -6.62 -18.34
N TYR A 211 -9.69 -5.95 -17.20
CA TYR A 211 -8.82 -6.10 -16.04
C TYR A 211 -8.86 -7.53 -15.51
N TYR A 212 -10.05 -8.10 -15.25
CA TYR A 212 -10.18 -9.48 -14.76
C TYR A 212 -9.49 -10.50 -15.68
N LYS A 213 -9.66 -10.35 -17.00
CA LYS A 213 -8.96 -11.20 -17.98
C LYS A 213 -7.44 -11.04 -17.91
N THR A 214 -6.96 -9.84 -17.67
CA THR A 214 -5.53 -9.57 -17.54
C THR A 214 -4.97 -10.25 -16.30
N VAL A 215 -5.63 -10.13 -15.15
CA VAL A 215 -5.25 -10.81 -13.91
C VAL A 215 -5.23 -12.33 -14.09
N ILE A 216 -6.30 -12.92 -14.62
CA ILE A 216 -6.39 -14.38 -14.83
C ILE A 216 -5.27 -14.91 -15.76
N LYS A 217 -4.84 -14.14 -16.74
CA LYS A 217 -3.74 -14.53 -17.64
C LYS A 217 -2.39 -14.61 -16.93
N LEU A 218 -2.24 -13.98 -15.78
CA LEU A 218 -1.03 -14.07 -14.96
C LEU A 218 -0.94 -15.38 -14.17
N GLY A 219 -1.98 -16.18 -14.12
CA GLY A 219 -1.98 -17.51 -13.50
C GLY A 219 -0.98 -18.45 -14.17
N LEU A 220 -0.43 -19.37 -13.37
CA LEU A 220 0.73 -20.22 -13.70
C LEU A 220 0.43 -21.73 -13.65
N SER A 221 -0.67 -22.15 -13.04
CA SER A 221 -0.96 -23.58 -12.77
C SER A 221 -2.39 -23.98 -13.12
N LYS A 222 -2.79 -23.72 -14.36
CA LYS A 222 -4.16 -24.03 -14.85
C LYS A 222 -4.60 -25.47 -14.56
N LYS A 223 -3.67 -26.43 -14.64
CA LYS A 223 -3.97 -27.84 -14.36
C LYS A 223 -4.34 -28.03 -12.88
N ALA A 224 -3.53 -27.52 -11.96
CA ALA A 224 -3.81 -27.61 -10.52
C ALA A 224 -5.15 -26.95 -10.16
N VAL A 225 -5.43 -25.75 -10.70
CA VAL A 225 -6.73 -25.08 -10.51
C VAL A 225 -7.89 -25.91 -11.06
N LYS A 226 -7.75 -26.51 -12.24
CA LYS A 226 -8.80 -27.37 -12.81
C LYS A 226 -9.11 -28.58 -11.93
N GLU A 227 -8.09 -29.19 -11.33
CA GLU A 227 -8.24 -30.42 -10.54
C GLU A 227 -8.64 -30.14 -9.08
N GLU A 228 -8.14 -29.07 -8.49
CA GLU A 228 -8.31 -28.78 -7.05
C GLU A 228 -9.18 -27.55 -6.75
N GLY A 229 -9.43 -26.66 -7.70
CA GLY A 229 -10.09 -25.37 -7.44
C GLY A 229 -11.48 -25.45 -6.81
N LYS A 230 -12.22 -26.55 -7.07
CA LYS A 230 -13.54 -26.82 -6.45
C LYS A 230 -13.45 -27.64 -5.17
N LYS A 231 -12.31 -28.22 -4.86
CA LYS A 231 -12.11 -29.07 -3.67
C LYS A 231 -11.49 -28.26 -2.53
N ILE A 232 -10.59 -27.33 -2.87
CA ILE A 232 -9.96 -26.47 -1.88
C ILE A 232 -11.01 -25.53 -1.28
N LYS A 233 -11.00 -25.41 0.03
CA LYS A 233 -11.93 -24.54 0.75
C LYS A 233 -11.23 -23.26 1.17
N ILE A 234 -11.63 -22.17 0.57
CA ILE A 234 -11.08 -20.83 0.85
C ILE A 234 -12.16 -19.96 1.48
N VAL A 235 -11.82 -19.27 2.57
CA VAL A 235 -12.65 -18.20 3.13
C VAL A 235 -12.02 -16.86 2.81
N TYR A 236 -12.81 -15.95 2.26
CA TYR A 236 -12.39 -14.59 1.91
C TYR A 236 -13.20 -13.54 2.66
N THR A 237 -12.52 -12.54 3.18
CA THR A 237 -13.15 -11.32 3.68
C THR A 237 -12.66 -10.09 2.92
N PRO A 238 -13.55 -9.29 2.34
CA PRO A 238 -13.22 -7.98 1.79
C PRO A 238 -13.09 -6.89 2.87
N ILE A 239 -13.37 -7.18 4.13
CA ILE A 239 -13.42 -6.22 5.25
C ILE A 239 -14.21 -4.96 4.85
N ASN A 240 -15.44 -5.15 4.36
CA ASN A 240 -16.33 -4.10 3.82
C ASN A 240 -15.70 -3.25 2.67
N GLY A 241 -14.61 -3.72 2.06
CA GLY A 241 -13.82 -3.00 1.07
C GLY A 241 -14.19 -3.25 -0.39
N SER A 242 -13.53 -2.54 -1.27
CA SER A 242 -13.74 -2.56 -2.74
C SER A 242 -13.29 -3.87 -3.41
N GLY A 243 -12.59 -4.75 -2.66
CA GLY A 243 -12.08 -6.03 -3.17
C GLY A 243 -13.16 -7.10 -3.39
N TYR A 244 -14.34 -6.98 -2.77
CA TYR A 244 -15.39 -8.00 -2.84
C TYR A 244 -15.70 -8.46 -4.27
N VAL A 245 -16.09 -7.52 -5.12
CA VAL A 245 -16.49 -7.82 -6.50
C VAL A 245 -15.31 -8.32 -7.36
N PRO A 246 -14.17 -7.65 -7.45
CA PRO A 246 -13.08 -8.08 -8.34
C PRO A 246 -12.43 -9.40 -7.90
N VAL A 247 -12.18 -9.62 -6.62
CA VAL A 247 -11.57 -10.88 -6.13
C VAL A 247 -12.50 -12.06 -6.41
N THR A 248 -13.78 -11.97 -6.02
CA THR A 248 -14.74 -13.07 -6.25
C THR A 248 -14.98 -13.33 -7.74
N LYS A 249 -15.01 -12.28 -8.58
CA LYS A 249 -15.13 -12.42 -10.04
C LYS A 249 -13.92 -13.12 -10.68
N VAL A 250 -12.71 -12.80 -10.23
CA VAL A 250 -11.48 -13.42 -10.73
C VAL A 250 -11.42 -14.88 -10.34
N LEU A 251 -11.59 -15.21 -9.05
CA LEU A 251 -11.51 -16.57 -8.54
C LEU A 251 -12.61 -17.46 -9.12
N GLY A 252 -13.85 -16.98 -9.14
CA GLY A 252 -14.96 -17.73 -9.74
C GLY A 252 -14.75 -18.01 -11.24
N LYS A 253 -14.17 -17.06 -12.01
CA LYS A 253 -13.81 -17.31 -13.44
C LYS A 253 -12.67 -18.29 -13.62
N MET A 254 -11.82 -18.48 -12.63
CA MET A 254 -10.78 -19.52 -12.62
C MET A 254 -11.35 -20.89 -12.23
N GLY A 255 -12.56 -20.95 -11.69
CA GLY A 255 -13.17 -22.17 -11.17
C GLY A 255 -12.73 -22.51 -9.75
N ILE A 256 -12.34 -21.48 -8.97
CA ILE A 256 -12.03 -21.60 -7.54
C ILE A 256 -13.23 -21.10 -6.77
N ASP A 257 -13.82 -21.97 -5.95
CA ASP A 257 -14.95 -21.63 -5.11
C ASP A 257 -14.46 -20.99 -3.81
N VAL A 258 -15.07 -19.87 -3.44
CA VAL A 258 -14.68 -19.08 -2.26
C VAL A 258 -15.91 -18.82 -1.40
N THR A 259 -15.81 -19.16 -0.12
CA THR A 259 -16.80 -18.77 0.90
C THR A 259 -16.47 -17.36 1.36
N VAL A 260 -17.40 -16.42 1.18
CA VAL A 260 -17.20 -15.03 1.61
C VAL A 260 -17.80 -14.83 3.01
N VAL A 261 -17.17 -13.98 3.82
CA VAL A 261 -17.75 -13.49 5.09
C VAL A 261 -18.84 -12.48 4.75
N GLU A 262 -20.09 -12.93 4.76
CA GLU A 262 -21.24 -12.16 4.29
C GLU A 262 -21.44 -10.85 5.06
N GLU A 263 -21.16 -10.86 6.37
CA GLU A 263 -21.28 -9.73 7.27
C GLU A 263 -20.31 -8.57 6.89
N GLN A 264 -19.30 -8.87 6.07
CA GLN A 264 -18.26 -7.93 5.63
C GLN A 264 -18.32 -7.64 4.12
N THR A 265 -19.39 -8.01 3.41
CA THR A 265 -19.53 -7.77 1.97
C THR A 265 -20.15 -6.43 1.62
N ALA A 266 -20.98 -5.88 2.50
CA ALA A 266 -21.63 -4.58 2.30
C ALA A 266 -20.58 -3.45 2.27
N TYR A 267 -20.78 -2.48 1.39
CA TYR A 267 -19.97 -1.25 1.36
C TYR A 267 -20.36 -0.36 2.56
N ASP A 268 -19.68 -0.57 3.68
CA ASP A 268 -19.93 0.17 4.93
C ASP A 268 -18.62 0.81 5.42
N GLY A 269 -18.53 2.12 5.29
CA GLY A 269 -17.37 2.91 5.70
C GLY A 269 -17.17 2.99 7.22
N ASN A 270 -18.10 2.47 8.01
CA ASN A 270 -17.94 2.37 9.47
C ASN A 270 -17.17 1.12 9.89
N PHE A 271 -16.97 0.14 8.99
CA PHE A 271 -16.27 -1.11 9.28
C PHE A 271 -16.74 -1.77 10.58
N PRO A 272 -18.05 -2.07 10.75
CA PRO A 272 -18.65 -2.35 12.04
C PRO A 272 -18.12 -3.60 12.75
N THR A 273 -17.39 -4.45 12.04
CA THR A 273 -16.88 -5.74 12.54
C THR A 273 -15.40 -5.70 12.92
N VAL A 274 -14.71 -4.60 12.67
CA VAL A 274 -13.28 -4.44 12.96
C VAL A 274 -12.99 -3.02 13.45
N GLU A 275 -12.04 -2.88 14.36
CA GLU A 275 -11.58 -1.56 14.82
C GLU A 275 -10.77 -0.85 13.73
N VAL A 276 -9.89 -1.60 13.07
CA VAL A 276 -9.04 -1.12 11.98
C VAL A 276 -9.13 -2.11 10.82
N PRO A 277 -9.53 -1.68 9.60
CA PRO A 277 -9.69 -2.57 8.46
C PRO A 277 -8.35 -2.91 7.79
N ASN A 278 -7.40 -3.45 8.58
CA ASN A 278 -6.06 -3.82 8.14
C ASN A 278 -5.87 -5.34 8.18
N PRO A 279 -5.76 -6.02 7.03
CA PRO A 279 -5.62 -7.47 6.96
C PRO A 279 -4.27 -8.00 7.49
N GLU A 280 -3.30 -7.13 7.82
CA GLU A 280 -2.10 -7.52 8.56
C GLU A 280 -2.43 -7.92 10.00
N ASN A 281 -3.52 -7.41 10.55
CA ASN A 281 -3.95 -7.69 11.91
C ASN A 281 -4.78 -8.97 11.98
N LYS A 282 -4.39 -9.92 12.83
CA LYS A 282 -5.18 -11.14 13.08
C LYS A 282 -6.63 -10.84 13.49
N ALA A 283 -6.85 -9.75 14.22
CA ALA A 283 -8.18 -9.32 14.65
C ALA A 283 -9.10 -9.02 13.44
N ALA A 284 -8.57 -8.43 12.37
CA ALA A 284 -9.35 -8.15 11.17
C ALA A 284 -9.74 -9.42 10.38
N LEU A 285 -8.95 -10.50 10.50
CA LEU A 285 -9.24 -11.80 9.88
C LEU A 285 -10.05 -12.75 10.79
N LYS A 286 -10.33 -12.34 12.05
CA LYS A 286 -10.94 -13.25 13.03
C LYS A 286 -12.25 -13.86 12.55
N MET A 287 -13.20 -13.07 12.01
CA MET A 287 -14.47 -13.60 11.51
C MET A 287 -14.29 -14.61 10.38
N ALA A 288 -13.31 -14.36 9.50
CA ALA A 288 -13.00 -15.28 8.42
C ALA A 288 -12.35 -16.57 8.93
N ILE A 289 -11.48 -16.49 9.95
CA ILE A 289 -10.88 -17.65 10.62
C ILE A 289 -11.96 -18.46 11.33
N ASP A 290 -12.84 -17.82 12.11
CA ASP A 290 -13.94 -18.47 12.82
C ASP A 290 -14.90 -19.19 11.83
N ARG A 291 -15.15 -18.61 10.66
CA ARG A 291 -15.91 -19.26 9.59
C ARG A 291 -15.14 -20.44 8.97
N ALA A 292 -13.85 -20.26 8.74
CA ALA A 292 -12.98 -21.29 8.18
C ALA A 292 -12.88 -22.52 9.07
N GLU A 293 -12.83 -22.33 10.40
CA GLU A 293 -12.87 -23.43 11.36
C GLU A 293 -14.16 -24.23 11.24
N LYS A 294 -15.31 -23.54 11.16
CA LYS A 294 -16.64 -24.18 11.09
C LYS A 294 -16.83 -25.03 9.83
N ILE A 295 -16.27 -24.61 8.69
CA ILE A 295 -16.44 -25.33 7.42
C ILE A 295 -15.27 -26.23 7.07
N GLY A 296 -14.24 -26.27 7.93
CA GLY A 296 -13.00 -27.02 7.68
C GLY A 296 -12.28 -26.47 6.45
N ALA A 297 -12.04 -25.16 6.39
CA ALA A 297 -11.34 -24.53 5.28
C ALA A 297 -9.82 -24.72 5.41
N ASP A 298 -9.13 -24.59 4.26
CA ASP A 298 -7.68 -24.76 4.13
C ASP A 298 -6.95 -23.43 4.26
N VAL A 299 -7.56 -22.35 3.74
CA VAL A 299 -6.97 -21.03 3.60
C VAL A 299 -7.98 -19.94 3.93
N VAL A 300 -7.50 -18.90 4.59
CA VAL A 300 -8.22 -17.62 4.82
C VAL A 300 -7.41 -16.50 4.22
N PHE A 301 -8.06 -15.56 3.53
CA PHE A 301 -7.45 -14.28 3.20
C PHE A 301 -8.45 -13.12 3.25
N GLY A 302 -7.89 -11.93 3.46
CA GLY A 302 -8.63 -10.69 3.49
C GLY A 302 -7.89 -9.56 2.79
N THR A 303 -8.67 -8.59 2.29
CA THR A 303 -8.14 -7.40 1.63
C THR A 303 -8.58 -6.14 2.36
N ASP A 304 -7.75 -5.09 2.35
CA ASP A 304 -8.08 -3.80 2.91
C ASP A 304 -9.11 -3.02 2.04
N PRO A 305 -9.64 -1.88 2.52
CA PRO A 305 -10.72 -1.17 1.82
C PRO A 305 -10.44 -0.78 0.37
N ASP A 306 -9.23 -0.40 0.03
CA ASP A 306 -8.81 -0.06 -1.35
C ASP A 306 -8.13 -1.23 -2.08
N CYS A 307 -8.14 -2.42 -1.46
CA CYS A 307 -7.75 -3.72 -2.02
C CYS A 307 -6.36 -3.68 -2.69
N ASP A 308 -5.41 -3.03 -2.01
CA ASP A 308 -4.01 -3.04 -2.40
C ASP A 308 -3.17 -3.98 -1.52
N ARG A 309 -3.69 -4.47 -0.37
CA ARG A 309 -3.05 -5.41 0.56
C ARG A 309 -3.81 -6.71 0.69
N LEU A 310 -3.06 -7.81 0.86
CA LEU A 310 -3.58 -9.15 1.11
C LEU A 310 -2.99 -9.72 2.39
N GLY A 311 -3.82 -9.92 3.42
CA GLY A 311 -3.50 -10.71 4.60
C GLY A 311 -3.97 -12.16 4.46
N VAL A 312 -3.21 -13.10 4.99
CA VAL A 312 -3.45 -14.53 4.82
C VAL A 312 -3.31 -15.28 6.15
N ALA A 313 -4.15 -16.29 6.37
CA ALA A 313 -3.95 -17.31 7.38
C ALA A 313 -4.13 -18.71 6.77
N VAL A 314 -3.29 -19.66 7.22
CA VAL A 314 -3.28 -21.05 6.76
C VAL A 314 -3.19 -21.98 7.94
N ARG A 315 -3.55 -23.26 7.75
CA ARG A 315 -3.38 -24.28 8.80
C ARG A 315 -1.91 -24.68 8.92
N ASN A 316 -1.39 -24.65 10.16
CA ASN A 316 -0.08 -25.18 10.51
C ASN A 316 -0.05 -26.71 10.55
N GLY A 317 1.08 -27.29 10.97
CA GLY A 317 1.23 -28.76 11.09
C GLY A 317 0.33 -29.42 12.13
N GLU A 318 -0.22 -28.63 13.07
CA GLU A 318 -1.15 -29.09 14.12
C GLU A 318 -2.63 -28.88 13.70
N GLY A 319 -2.86 -28.30 12.53
CA GLY A 319 -4.19 -28.03 12.00
C GLY A 319 -4.81 -26.71 12.47
N GLU A 320 -4.07 -25.88 13.21
CA GLU A 320 -4.52 -24.56 13.70
C GLU A 320 -4.27 -23.48 12.67
N PHE A 321 -5.15 -22.45 12.61
CA PHE A 321 -4.92 -21.31 11.74
C PHE A 321 -3.84 -20.38 12.32
N VAL A 322 -2.80 -20.17 11.53
CA VAL A 322 -1.73 -19.19 11.79
C VAL A 322 -1.74 -18.10 10.73
N GLY A 323 -1.70 -16.83 11.17
CA GLY A 323 -1.55 -15.69 10.26
C GLY A 323 -0.12 -15.66 9.71
N LEU A 324 0.01 -15.57 8.38
CA LEU A 324 1.30 -15.37 7.73
C LEU A 324 1.64 -13.88 7.71
N THR A 325 2.90 -13.54 7.95
CA THR A 325 3.39 -12.16 7.78
C THR A 325 3.45 -11.79 6.30
N GLY A 326 3.45 -10.48 6.00
CA GLY A 326 3.61 -10.03 4.61
C GLY A 326 4.90 -10.54 3.96
N ASN A 327 5.96 -10.69 4.74
CA ASN A 327 7.21 -11.28 4.30
C ASN A 327 7.07 -12.76 3.94
N GLN A 328 6.37 -13.55 4.74
CA GLN A 328 6.13 -14.98 4.48
C GLN A 328 5.26 -15.18 3.23
N VAL A 329 4.20 -14.39 3.08
CA VAL A 329 3.36 -14.42 1.87
C VAL A 329 4.17 -13.97 0.64
N GLY A 330 4.99 -12.91 0.77
CA GLY A 330 5.89 -12.45 -0.29
C GLY A 330 6.89 -13.53 -0.73
N ALA A 331 7.52 -14.22 0.22
CA ALA A 331 8.45 -15.31 -0.04
C ALA A 331 7.75 -16.51 -0.73
N LEU A 332 6.57 -16.92 -0.23
CA LEU A 332 5.77 -18.00 -0.83
C LEU A 332 5.37 -17.68 -2.28
N LEU A 333 4.87 -16.46 -2.53
CA LEU A 333 4.46 -16.04 -3.87
C LEU A 333 5.66 -15.91 -4.80
N LEU A 334 6.79 -15.37 -4.33
CA LEU A 334 8.03 -15.28 -5.11
C LEU A 334 8.54 -16.67 -5.50
N GLU A 335 8.67 -17.58 -4.53
CA GLU A 335 9.08 -18.97 -4.78
C GLU A 335 8.15 -19.64 -5.79
N TYR A 336 6.83 -19.51 -5.59
CA TYR A 336 5.83 -20.10 -6.48
C TYR A 336 5.94 -19.58 -7.90
N VAL A 337 6.08 -18.26 -8.07
CA VAL A 337 6.20 -17.63 -9.38
C VAL A 337 7.45 -18.12 -10.11
N LEU A 338 8.61 -18.10 -9.44
CA LEU A 338 9.88 -18.48 -10.05
C LEU A 338 9.91 -19.98 -10.37
N MET A 339 9.47 -20.82 -9.44
CA MET A 339 9.35 -22.27 -9.61
C MET A 339 8.48 -22.62 -10.82
N ARG A 340 7.30 -21.99 -10.93
CA ARG A 340 6.38 -22.30 -12.04
C ARG A 340 6.87 -21.78 -13.38
N LEU A 341 7.45 -20.58 -13.42
CA LEU A 341 8.04 -20.05 -14.65
C LEU A 341 9.20 -20.94 -15.13
N LYS A 342 10.06 -21.40 -14.21
CA LYS A 342 11.17 -22.29 -14.54
C LYS A 342 10.68 -23.65 -15.05
N ALA A 343 9.70 -24.25 -14.36
CA ALA A 343 9.12 -25.54 -14.74
C ALA A 343 8.43 -25.53 -16.12
N GLU A 344 7.94 -24.36 -16.56
CA GLU A 344 7.32 -24.20 -17.87
C GLU A 344 8.28 -23.65 -18.94
N ASN A 345 9.58 -23.51 -18.65
CA ASN A 345 10.59 -22.89 -19.51
C ASN A 345 10.20 -21.47 -19.96
N LYS A 346 9.53 -20.72 -19.06
CA LYS A 346 9.08 -19.35 -19.29
C LYS A 346 9.77 -18.31 -18.42
N LEU A 347 10.75 -18.71 -17.61
CA LEU A 347 11.53 -17.79 -16.80
C LEU A 347 12.47 -16.99 -17.74
N PRO A 348 12.30 -15.66 -17.86
CA PRO A 348 13.19 -14.87 -18.71
C PRO A 348 14.64 -14.90 -18.18
N GLU A 349 15.62 -14.90 -19.08
CA GLU A 349 17.05 -14.84 -18.71
C GLU A 349 17.39 -13.53 -17.96
N ASN A 350 16.70 -12.45 -18.30
CA ASN A 350 16.83 -11.13 -17.68
C ASN A 350 15.74 -10.86 -16.62
N ALA A 351 15.21 -11.94 -15.98
CA ALA A 351 14.19 -11.81 -14.96
C ALA A 351 14.68 -11.03 -13.73
N VAL A 352 13.82 -10.15 -13.24
CA VAL A 352 14.06 -9.36 -12.03
C VAL A 352 12.87 -9.45 -11.09
N ALA A 353 13.16 -9.76 -9.82
CA ALA A 353 12.23 -9.55 -8.71
C ALA A 353 12.61 -8.28 -7.93
N ILE A 354 11.64 -7.63 -7.30
CA ILE A 354 11.88 -6.37 -6.55
C ILE A 354 11.25 -6.47 -5.17
N LYS A 355 11.98 -6.03 -4.13
CA LYS A 355 11.45 -5.88 -2.78
C LYS A 355 11.80 -4.51 -2.19
N SER A 356 11.09 -4.09 -1.12
CA SER A 356 11.56 -2.97 -0.31
C SER A 356 12.82 -3.35 0.49
N PHE A 357 13.67 -2.39 0.87
CA PHE A 357 14.90 -2.70 1.65
C PHE A 357 14.57 -3.46 2.94
N VAL A 358 13.42 -3.17 3.55
CA VAL A 358 13.01 -3.71 4.86
C VAL A 358 12.24 -5.01 4.76
N SER A 359 11.97 -5.48 3.54
CA SER A 359 11.38 -6.80 3.32
C SER A 359 12.42 -7.91 3.52
N THR A 360 11.95 -9.12 3.74
CA THR A 360 12.78 -10.28 4.13
C THR A 360 13.96 -10.57 3.20
N ASN A 361 15.10 -10.91 3.78
CA ASN A 361 16.28 -11.38 3.04
C ASN A 361 16.11 -12.81 2.48
N LEU A 362 15.08 -13.55 2.91
CA LEU A 362 14.72 -14.84 2.30
C LEU A 362 14.47 -14.69 0.79
N ALA A 363 13.95 -13.54 0.34
CA ALA A 363 13.77 -13.23 -1.07
C ALA A 363 15.09 -13.31 -1.88
N LYS A 364 16.21 -12.89 -1.29
CA LYS A 364 17.53 -13.00 -1.93
C LYS A 364 17.92 -14.45 -2.14
N ALA A 365 17.79 -15.28 -1.10
CA ALA A 365 18.11 -16.70 -1.19
C ALA A 365 17.22 -17.43 -2.21
N ILE A 366 15.91 -17.08 -2.26
CA ILE A 366 14.99 -17.60 -3.28
C ILE A 366 15.48 -17.20 -4.68
N CYS A 367 15.70 -15.93 -4.94
CA CYS A 367 16.13 -15.46 -6.26
C CYS A 367 17.44 -16.11 -6.71
N ASP A 368 18.42 -16.20 -5.82
CA ASP A 368 19.72 -16.85 -6.12
C ASP A 368 19.54 -18.32 -6.54
N SER A 369 18.63 -19.05 -5.91
CA SER A 369 18.36 -20.46 -6.22
C SER A 369 17.76 -20.68 -7.64
N TYR A 370 17.22 -19.63 -8.23
CA TYR A 370 16.67 -19.62 -9.59
C TYR A 370 17.54 -18.86 -10.60
N GLY A 371 18.63 -18.22 -10.17
CA GLY A 371 19.46 -17.37 -11.01
C GLY A 371 18.77 -16.06 -11.44
N VAL A 372 17.87 -15.55 -10.60
CA VAL A 372 17.08 -14.33 -10.85
C VAL A 372 17.70 -13.15 -10.10
N GLN A 373 17.81 -12.01 -10.75
CA GLN A 373 18.27 -10.79 -10.10
C GLN A 373 17.21 -10.30 -9.10
N LEU A 374 17.62 -10.03 -7.84
CA LEU A 374 16.81 -9.28 -6.88
C LEU A 374 17.25 -7.82 -6.86
N MET A 375 16.32 -6.89 -6.98
CA MET A 375 16.53 -5.46 -6.75
C MET A 375 15.83 -5.01 -5.47
N GLU A 376 16.45 -4.06 -4.78
CA GLU A 376 15.92 -3.44 -3.56
C GLU A 376 15.54 -1.99 -3.83
N THR A 377 14.38 -1.57 -3.32
CA THR A 377 13.90 -0.19 -3.44
C THR A 377 13.58 0.40 -2.06
N PRO A 378 13.51 1.72 -1.94
CA PRO A 378 12.94 2.36 -0.76
C PRO A 378 11.54 1.85 -0.45
N VAL A 379 11.10 2.03 0.81
CA VAL A 379 9.73 1.71 1.21
C VAL A 379 8.74 2.61 0.49
N GLY A 380 7.79 1.98 -0.16
CA GLY A 380 6.75 2.62 -0.96
C GLY A 380 6.70 2.03 -2.37
N PHE A 381 5.56 1.43 -2.70
CA PHE A 381 5.40 0.66 -3.94
C PHE A 381 5.61 1.48 -5.22
N LYS A 382 5.56 2.83 -5.10
CA LYS A 382 5.89 3.74 -6.20
C LYS A 382 7.28 3.50 -6.77
N PHE A 383 8.27 3.17 -5.93
CA PHE A 383 9.64 2.88 -6.37
C PHE A 383 9.72 1.57 -7.16
N ILE A 384 8.92 0.57 -6.77
CA ILE A 384 8.75 -0.66 -7.57
C ILE A 384 8.09 -0.30 -8.91
N GLY A 385 7.06 0.54 -8.90
CA GLY A 385 6.40 1.04 -10.11
C GLY A 385 7.33 1.80 -11.05
N GLU A 386 8.22 2.63 -10.51
CA GLU A 386 9.28 3.35 -11.26
C GLU A 386 10.23 2.36 -11.95
N LYS A 387 10.74 1.35 -11.23
CA LYS A 387 11.61 0.31 -11.82
C LYS A 387 10.92 -0.47 -12.94
N ILE A 388 9.64 -0.82 -12.77
CA ILE A 388 8.88 -1.46 -13.83
C ILE A 388 8.78 -0.56 -15.07
N LYS A 389 8.59 0.76 -14.87
CA LYS A 389 8.59 1.75 -15.97
C LYS A 389 9.92 1.81 -16.69
N GLU A 390 11.03 1.87 -15.94
CA GLU A 390 12.39 1.84 -16.50
C GLU A 390 12.60 0.59 -17.37
N PHE A 391 12.20 -0.59 -16.89
CA PHE A 391 12.35 -1.85 -17.65
C PHE A 391 11.50 -1.86 -18.92
N GLU A 392 10.27 -1.32 -18.89
CA GLU A 392 9.45 -1.20 -20.11
C GLU A 392 10.06 -0.23 -21.13
N GLN A 393 10.74 0.83 -20.69
CA GLN A 393 11.40 1.81 -21.55
C GLN A 393 12.71 1.25 -22.12
N ASN A 394 13.56 0.69 -21.27
CA ASN A 394 14.91 0.23 -21.64
C ASN A 394 14.89 -1.15 -22.31
N LYS A 395 13.87 -1.99 -22.00
CA LYS A 395 13.74 -3.38 -22.49
C LYS A 395 14.92 -4.28 -22.14
N ASP A 396 15.65 -3.93 -21.08
CA ASP A 396 16.85 -4.63 -20.62
C ASP A 396 16.54 -5.69 -19.56
N LYS A 397 15.44 -5.52 -18.84
CA LYS A 397 15.00 -6.39 -17.74
C LYS A 397 13.51 -6.75 -17.84
N THR A 398 13.15 -7.91 -17.29
CA THR A 398 11.77 -8.37 -17.23
C THR A 398 11.31 -8.52 -15.78
N PHE A 399 10.39 -7.66 -15.36
CA PHE A 399 9.77 -7.75 -14.04
C PHE A 399 8.92 -9.01 -13.91
N VAL A 400 9.17 -9.83 -12.90
CA VAL A 400 8.42 -11.07 -12.66
C VAL A 400 7.55 -11.04 -11.41
N PHE A 401 8.01 -10.38 -10.34
CA PHE A 401 7.29 -10.24 -9.07
C PHE A 401 7.89 -9.12 -8.22
N GLY A 402 7.05 -8.43 -7.46
CA GLY A 402 7.51 -7.44 -6.48
C GLY A 402 6.61 -7.42 -5.26
N PHE A 403 7.20 -7.09 -4.08
CA PHE A 403 6.44 -7.04 -2.83
C PHE A 403 7.07 -6.13 -1.77
N GLU A 404 6.24 -5.78 -0.80
CA GLU A 404 6.61 -5.10 0.43
C GLU A 404 6.14 -5.93 1.64
N GLU A 405 6.85 -5.82 2.76
CA GLU A 405 6.55 -6.49 4.03
C GLU A 405 5.16 -6.16 4.57
N SER A 406 4.62 -5.02 4.17
CA SER A 406 3.30 -4.52 4.56
C SER A 406 2.15 -5.11 3.72
N CYS A 407 2.25 -6.40 3.38
CA CYS A 407 1.23 -7.16 2.64
C CYS A 407 0.89 -6.62 1.25
N GLY A 408 1.81 -5.93 0.60
CA GLY A 408 1.65 -5.40 -0.75
C GLY A 408 2.42 -6.22 -1.78
N TYR A 409 1.73 -6.70 -2.82
CA TYR A 409 2.31 -7.60 -3.85
C TYR A 409 1.87 -7.18 -5.24
N LEU A 410 2.73 -7.47 -6.23
CA LEU A 410 2.39 -7.28 -7.64
C LEU A 410 3.07 -8.35 -8.51
N ARG A 411 2.32 -8.91 -9.45
CA ARG A 411 2.79 -9.65 -10.59
C ARG A 411 2.22 -9.06 -11.88
N GLY A 412 3.04 -8.96 -12.91
CA GLY A 412 2.65 -8.33 -14.18
C GLY A 412 2.83 -6.82 -14.15
N THR A 413 2.62 -6.20 -15.31
CA THR A 413 2.88 -4.76 -15.51
C THR A 413 1.62 -3.98 -15.87
N HIS A 414 0.44 -4.58 -15.64
CA HIS A 414 -0.85 -3.97 -15.94
C HIS A 414 -1.22 -2.84 -14.98
N ALA A 415 -0.71 -2.89 -13.77
CA ALA A 415 -0.77 -1.86 -12.74
C ALA A 415 0.64 -1.46 -12.31
N ARG A 416 0.77 -0.34 -11.58
CA ARG A 416 2.03 0.22 -11.05
C ARG A 416 1.96 0.46 -9.55
N ASP A 417 0.98 -0.14 -8.90
CA ASP A 417 0.84 -0.16 -7.45
C ASP A 417 0.51 -1.60 -7.04
N LYS A 418 0.51 -1.86 -5.73
CA LYS A 418 0.12 -3.14 -5.14
C LYS A 418 -1.25 -3.59 -5.67
N ASP A 419 -1.39 -4.87 -5.91
CA ASP A 419 -2.61 -5.46 -6.45
C ASP A 419 -3.03 -6.69 -5.64
N ALA A 420 -3.93 -6.49 -4.67
CA ALA A 420 -4.44 -7.58 -3.86
C ALA A 420 -5.37 -8.52 -4.63
N VAL A 421 -5.93 -8.10 -5.77
CA VAL A 421 -6.71 -8.99 -6.65
C VAL A 421 -5.78 -10.01 -7.32
N VAL A 422 -4.62 -9.54 -7.83
CA VAL A 422 -3.57 -10.43 -8.37
C VAL A 422 -2.99 -11.32 -7.26
N ALA A 423 -2.71 -10.75 -6.08
CA ALA A 423 -2.17 -11.50 -4.96
C ALA A 423 -3.14 -12.58 -4.47
N SER A 424 -4.44 -12.27 -4.34
CA SER A 424 -5.49 -13.25 -4.01
C SER A 424 -5.58 -14.37 -5.05
N MET A 425 -5.52 -14.01 -6.32
CA MET A 425 -5.52 -14.97 -7.42
C MET A 425 -4.31 -15.90 -7.36
N LEU A 426 -3.11 -15.34 -7.19
CA LEU A 426 -1.89 -16.14 -7.12
C LEU A 426 -1.85 -17.02 -5.87
N PHE A 427 -2.31 -16.52 -4.72
CA PHE A 427 -2.30 -17.28 -3.48
C PHE A 427 -3.33 -18.44 -3.52
N ALA A 428 -4.52 -18.19 -4.07
CA ALA A 428 -5.51 -19.25 -4.29
C ALA A 428 -4.99 -20.32 -5.28
N GLU A 429 -4.30 -19.90 -6.34
CA GLU A 429 -3.66 -20.83 -7.29
C GLU A 429 -2.51 -21.61 -6.65
N LEU A 430 -1.67 -20.96 -5.81
CA LEU A 430 -0.64 -21.60 -5.00
C LEU A 430 -1.24 -22.69 -4.09
N ALA A 431 -2.33 -22.38 -3.41
CA ALA A 431 -3.02 -23.32 -2.55
C ALA A 431 -3.55 -24.54 -3.33
N CYS A 432 -4.15 -24.31 -4.51
CA CYS A 432 -4.52 -25.39 -5.42
C CYS A 432 -3.30 -26.21 -5.87
N TYR A 433 -2.17 -25.55 -6.13
CA TYR A 433 -0.94 -26.25 -6.54
C TYR A 433 -0.37 -27.11 -5.40
N CYS A 434 -0.36 -26.62 -4.17
CA CYS A 434 0.05 -27.40 -3.01
C CYS A 434 -0.85 -28.61 -2.82
N ALA A 435 -2.18 -28.45 -2.87
CA ALA A 435 -3.14 -29.54 -2.79
C ALA A 435 -2.92 -30.58 -3.90
N TYR A 436 -2.72 -30.14 -5.15
CA TYR A 436 -2.38 -31.00 -6.30
C TYR A 436 -1.10 -31.80 -6.09
N LYS A 437 -0.18 -31.31 -5.25
CA LYS A 437 1.05 -31.98 -4.85
C LYS A 437 0.93 -32.75 -3.54
N ASN A 438 -0.27 -32.90 -2.98
CA ASN A 438 -0.54 -33.49 -1.67
C ASN A 438 0.26 -32.79 -0.53
N LYS A 439 0.38 -31.46 -0.60
CA LYS A 439 1.05 -30.61 0.39
C LYS A 439 0.10 -29.54 0.90
N SER A 440 0.36 -29.00 2.08
CA SER A 440 -0.26 -27.74 2.54
C SER A 440 0.59 -26.54 2.14
N VAL A 441 -0.01 -25.34 2.17
CA VAL A 441 0.73 -24.10 1.96
C VAL A 441 1.78 -23.90 3.06
N TYR A 442 1.43 -24.25 4.30
CA TYR A 442 2.36 -24.17 5.44
C TYR A 442 3.57 -25.10 5.25
N SER A 443 3.35 -26.34 4.79
CA SER A 443 4.47 -27.26 4.50
C SER A 443 5.39 -26.72 3.39
N MET A 444 4.85 -26.00 2.40
CA MET A 444 5.68 -25.35 1.39
C MET A 444 6.55 -24.24 1.98
N LEU A 445 6.03 -23.47 2.95
CA LEU A 445 6.83 -22.47 3.66
C LEU A 445 7.97 -23.13 4.45
N ILE A 446 7.71 -24.23 5.13
CA ILE A 446 8.75 -25.00 5.84
C ILE A 446 9.78 -25.56 4.85
N ASP A 447 9.37 -26.13 3.71
CA ASP A 447 10.29 -26.60 2.67
C ASP A 447 11.23 -25.47 2.17
N ILE A 448 10.74 -24.23 2.07
CA ILE A 448 11.57 -23.07 1.71
C ILE A 448 12.60 -22.80 2.80
N TYR A 449 12.19 -22.77 4.06
CA TYR A 449 13.08 -22.55 5.19
C TYR A 449 14.13 -23.65 5.33
N ASP A 450 13.74 -24.91 5.19
CA ASP A 450 14.67 -26.06 5.31
C ASP A 450 15.73 -26.04 4.20
N ARG A 451 15.36 -25.55 3.02
CA ARG A 451 16.25 -25.46 1.87
C ARG A 451 17.15 -24.23 1.87
N LEU A 452 16.64 -23.07 2.34
CA LEU A 452 17.31 -21.77 2.18
C LEU A 452 17.72 -21.10 3.49
N GLY A 453 17.34 -21.69 4.63
CA GLY A 453 17.57 -21.14 5.98
C GLY A 453 16.34 -20.45 6.56
N TYR A 454 16.24 -20.53 7.88
CA TYR A 454 15.15 -19.91 8.63
C TYR A 454 15.42 -18.42 8.82
N VAL A 455 14.41 -17.62 8.53
CA VAL A 455 14.41 -16.17 8.72
C VAL A 455 13.20 -15.78 9.56
N TYR A 456 13.43 -14.97 10.58
CA TYR A 456 12.39 -14.35 11.39
C TYR A 456 12.46 -12.84 11.20
N ASP A 457 11.39 -12.28 10.66
CA ASP A 457 11.24 -10.85 10.41
C ASP A 457 10.24 -10.26 11.40
N ASN A 458 10.56 -9.14 12.03
CA ASN A 458 9.65 -8.42 12.90
C ASN A 458 9.82 -6.91 12.75
N THR A 459 8.75 -6.16 13.01
CA THR A 459 8.76 -4.70 12.99
C THR A 459 8.23 -4.16 14.31
N VAL A 460 9.01 -3.32 14.97
CA VAL A 460 8.63 -2.60 16.18
C VAL A 460 8.36 -1.15 15.82
N SER A 461 7.27 -0.58 16.35
CA SER A 461 6.95 0.84 16.20
C SER A 461 7.05 1.53 17.56
N VAL A 462 7.93 2.51 17.66
CA VAL A 462 8.09 3.35 18.85
C VAL A 462 7.39 4.68 18.58
N ALA A 463 6.35 4.98 19.35
CA ALA A 463 5.62 6.25 19.24
C ALA A 463 6.23 7.29 20.17
N TYR A 464 6.37 8.51 19.69
CA TYR A 464 6.76 9.68 20.44
C TYR A 464 5.54 10.58 20.66
N SER A 465 5.52 11.33 21.76
CA SER A 465 4.39 12.20 22.10
C SER A 465 4.88 13.56 22.61
N GLY A 466 4.04 14.58 22.49
CA GLY A 466 4.35 15.94 22.90
C GLY A 466 4.73 16.87 21.75
N LEU A 467 4.94 18.14 22.04
CA LEU A 467 5.19 19.20 21.05
C LEU A 467 6.48 18.98 20.23
N ASN A 468 7.47 18.31 20.81
CA ASN A 468 8.80 18.08 20.19
C ASN A 468 8.97 16.65 19.65
N ALA A 469 7.90 15.85 19.61
CA ALA A 469 7.95 14.43 19.29
C ALA A 469 8.69 14.10 17.97
N MET A 470 8.45 14.87 16.90
CA MET A 470 9.15 14.69 15.62
C MET A 470 10.66 14.99 15.73
N SER A 471 11.03 16.02 16.47
CA SER A 471 12.43 16.40 16.69
C SER A 471 13.15 15.37 17.54
N GLU A 472 12.52 14.89 18.61
CA GLU A 472 13.05 13.85 19.47
C GLU A 472 13.28 12.54 18.71
N MET A 473 12.29 12.09 17.94
CA MET A 473 12.41 10.92 17.08
C MET A 473 13.58 11.04 16.09
N ASN A 474 13.71 12.17 15.40
CA ASN A 474 14.80 12.39 14.45
C ASN A 474 16.16 12.45 15.16
N SER A 475 16.25 13.07 16.34
CA SER A 475 17.48 13.14 17.14
C SER A 475 18.01 11.74 17.50
N VAL A 476 17.13 10.77 17.81
CA VAL A 476 17.54 9.38 18.06
C VAL A 476 18.21 8.78 16.82
N VAL A 477 17.63 8.97 15.64
CA VAL A 477 18.21 8.43 14.39
C VAL A 477 19.53 9.12 14.06
N ASP A 478 19.65 10.42 14.31
CA ASP A 478 20.89 11.17 14.09
C ASP A 478 22.01 10.76 15.05
N LYS A 479 21.69 10.50 16.32
CA LYS A 479 22.65 9.91 17.28
C LYS A 479 23.13 8.53 16.80
N MET A 480 22.21 7.65 16.36
CA MET A 480 22.57 6.33 15.84
C MET A 480 23.42 6.42 14.56
N ARG A 481 23.20 7.44 13.73
CA ARG A 481 23.99 7.72 12.53
C ARG A 481 25.41 8.17 12.86
N ALA A 482 25.55 8.99 13.91
CA ALA A 482 26.84 9.45 14.40
C ALA A 482 27.60 8.37 15.19
N ALA A 483 26.87 7.42 15.80
CA ALA A 483 27.44 6.32 16.54
C ALA A 483 28.13 5.32 15.59
N ASN A 484 29.36 4.95 15.88
CA ASN A 484 30.06 3.91 15.13
C ASN A 484 29.68 2.51 15.66
N VAL A 485 28.45 2.07 15.38
CA VAL A 485 27.92 0.79 15.86
C VAL A 485 28.61 -0.35 15.11
N SER A 486 29.57 -0.98 15.75
CA SER A 486 30.34 -2.11 15.20
C SER A 486 29.73 -3.48 15.55
N LYS A 487 28.84 -3.53 16.53
CA LYS A 487 28.24 -4.77 17.04
C LYS A 487 26.85 -4.51 17.60
N ILE A 488 25.91 -5.44 17.35
CA ILE A 488 24.57 -5.45 17.94
C ILE A 488 24.39 -6.84 18.56
N ASN A 489 24.26 -6.90 19.88
CA ASN A 489 24.30 -8.15 20.64
C ASN A 489 25.59 -8.95 20.34
N ILE A 490 25.46 -10.22 19.94
CA ILE A 490 26.61 -11.08 19.62
C ILE A 490 27.13 -10.88 18.18
N TYR A 491 26.37 -10.23 17.29
CA TYR A 491 26.67 -10.13 15.86
C TYR A 491 27.45 -8.87 15.52
N ASN A 492 28.51 -9.04 14.73
CA ASN A 492 29.24 -7.91 14.16
C ASN A 492 28.41 -7.25 13.07
N VAL A 493 28.46 -5.91 13.01
CA VAL A 493 27.92 -5.13 11.91
C VAL A 493 28.95 -5.15 10.79
N VAL A 494 28.65 -5.80 9.68
CA VAL A 494 29.56 -5.94 8.53
C VAL A 494 29.48 -4.77 7.56
N ALA A 495 28.34 -4.07 7.53
CA ALA A 495 28.18 -2.82 6.80
C ALA A 495 27.03 -1.98 7.37
N VAL A 496 27.12 -0.66 7.18
CA VAL A 496 26.05 0.30 7.47
C VAL A 496 25.68 1.00 6.17
N ARG A 497 24.38 0.93 5.80
CA ARG A 497 23.83 1.71 4.69
C ARG A 497 23.12 2.93 5.27
N ASP A 498 23.62 4.11 4.99
CA ASP A 498 22.96 5.38 5.32
C ASP A 498 22.30 5.95 4.06
N TYR A 499 20.99 5.73 3.94
CA TYR A 499 20.25 6.22 2.79
C TYR A 499 20.01 7.75 2.81
N LEU A 500 20.33 8.43 3.93
CA LEU A 500 20.28 9.89 3.94
C LEU A 500 21.47 10.48 3.17
N SER A 501 22.69 10.00 3.45
CA SER A 501 23.90 10.39 2.71
C SER A 501 24.03 9.68 1.36
N GLY A 502 23.41 8.51 1.20
CA GLY A 502 23.59 7.66 0.02
C GLY A 502 24.88 6.85 0.04
N GLU A 503 25.38 6.51 1.23
CA GLU A 503 26.65 5.82 1.42
C GLU A 503 26.48 4.48 2.13
N LYS A 504 27.22 3.48 1.67
CA LYS A 504 27.40 2.21 2.35
C LYS A 504 28.84 2.11 2.84
N ARG A 505 29.01 1.97 4.17
CA ARG A 505 30.30 1.82 4.84
C ARG A 505 30.45 0.40 5.34
N PHE A 506 31.51 -0.27 4.97
CA PHE A 506 31.84 -1.63 5.41
C PHE A 506 32.72 -1.59 6.67
N SER A 507 32.68 -2.66 7.46
CA SER A 507 33.52 -2.80 8.67
C SER A 507 35.03 -2.84 8.39
N ASP A 508 35.42 -3.15 7.14
CA ASP A 508 36.83 -3.14 6.69
C ASP A 508 37.30 -1.77 6.17
N GLY A 509 36.46 -0.73 6.26
CA GLY A 509 36.77 0.63 5.84
C GLY A 509 36.46 0.97 4.38
N ARG A 510 36.00 0.02 3.58
CA ARG A 510 35.52 0.30 2.22
C ARG A 510 34.23 1.12 2.25
N GLU A 511 34.04 1.96 1.24
CA GLU A 511 32.82 2.74 1.04
C GLU A 511 32.31 2.56 -0.38
N GLU A 512 30.98 2.51 -0.52
CA GLU A 512 30.28 2.42 -1.80
C GLU A 512 29.12 3.41 -1.84
N LYS A 513 28.80 3.95 -3.01
CA LYS A 513 27.59 4.77 -3.19
C LYS A 513 26.37 3.88 -3.33
N LEU A 514 25.29 4.26 -2.63
CA LEU A 514 23.99 3.65 -2.79
C LEU A 514 23.25 4.24 -4.01
N GLU A 515 22.37 3.47 -4.60
CA GLU A 515 21.49 3.92 -5.70
C GLU A 515 20.52 5.02 -5.25
N TYR A 516 20.11 4.99 -3.97
CA TYR A 516 19.16 5.93 -3.39
C TYR A 516 19.80 6.77 -2.30
N SER A 517 19.45 8.06 -2.25
CA SER A 517 19.90 9.02 -1.23
C SER A 517 18.76 9.96 -0.82
N GLY A 518 18.97 10.76 0.23
CA GLY A 518 17.97 11.72 0.71
C GLY A 518 16.79 11.07 1.46
N ILE A 519 16.89 9.80 1.82
CA ILE A 519 15.86 9.05 2.55
C ILE A 519 16.34 8.82 3.97
N ASN A 520 15.62 9.33 4.98
CA ASN A 520 15.99 9.11 6.38
C ASN A 520 15.76 7.64 6.76
N CYS A 521 16.76 6.81 6.51
CA CYS A 521 16.77 5.38 6.77
C CYS A 521 18.20 4.92 7.02
N LEU A 522 18.42 4.23 8.15
CA LEU A 522 19.71 3.70 8.54
C LEU A 522 19.63 2.18 8.69
N TYR A 523 20.48 1.45 7.99
CA TYR A 523 20.39 0.00 7.85
C TYR A 523 21.72 -0.66 8.25
N TYR A 524 21.70 -1.54 9.23
CA TYR A 524 22.84 -2.30 9.72
C TYR A 524 22.80 -3.73 9.17
N GLU A 525 23.77 -4.10 8.35
CA GLU A 525 23.94 -5.47 7.88
C GLU A 525 24.71 -6.28 8.94
N LEU A 526 24.19 -7.44 9.31
CA LEU A 526 24.80 -8.32 10.32
C LEU A 526 25.53 -9.48 9.66
N GLU A 527 26.62 -9.96 10.31
CA GLU A 527 27.45 -11.06 9.79
C GLU A 527 26.71 -12.38 9.56
N ASN A 528 25.58 -12.60 10.24
CA ASN A 528 24.73 -13.77 10.05
C ASN A 528 23.74 -13.66 8.86
N GLY A 529 23.86 -12.60 8.06
CA GLY A 529 22.94 -12.32 6.93
C GLY A 529 21.63 -11.63 7.33
N GLY A 530 21.42 -11.38 8.63
CA GLY A 530 20.30 -10.56 9.12
C GLY A 530 20.55 -9.06 9.02
N PHE A 531 19.56 -8.28 9.46
CA PHE A 531 19.70 -6.82 9.52
C PHE A 531 18.86 -6.19 10.64
N VAL A 532 19.25 -4.98 11.02
CA VAL A 532 18.42 -4.04 11.79
C VAL A 532 18.32 -2.75 10.99
N CYS A 533 17.09 -2.22 10.82
CA CYS A 533 16.87 -0.99 10.06
C CYS A 533 16.00 -0.01 10.83
N LEU A 534 16.46 1.25 10.93
CA LEU A 534 15.75 2.38 11.53
C LEU A 534 15.14 3.23 10.44
N ARG A 535 13.84 3.52 10.55
CA ARG A 535 13.15 4.41 9.63
C ARG A 535 12.12 5.27 10.38
N PRO A 536 12.38 6.56 10.58
CA PRO A 536 11.38 7.47 11.10
C PRO A 536 10.26 7.68 10.07
N SER A 537 9.03 7.84 10.55
CA SER A 537 7.92 8.22 9.70
C SER A 537 8.05 9.70 9.30
N GLY A 538 7.77 10.02 8.05
CA GLY A 538 7.77 11.41 7.56
C GLY A 538 6.52 12.21 7.94
N THR A 539 5.46 11.54 8.43
CA THR A 539 4.15 12.16 8.66
C THR A 539 3.63 12.01 10.09
N GLU A 540 4.20 11.08 10.86
CA GLU A 540 3.78 10.79 12.22
C GLU A 540 5.02 10.65 13.12
N PRO A 541 4.97 11.03 14.40
CA PRO A 541 6.08 10.85 15.33
C PRO A 541 6.23 9.37 15.75
N LYS A 542 6.55 8.52 14.79
CA LYS A 542 6.75 7.08 14.95
C LYS A 542 8.05 6.63 14.30
N LEU A 543 8.92 6.01 15.08
CA LEU A 543 10.12 5.33 14.61
C LEU A 543 9.81 3.86 14.37
N LYS A 544 9.97 3.39 13.15
CA LYS A 544 9.89 1.96 12.82
C LYS A 544 11.28 1.34 12.85
N ILE A 545 11.39 0.20 13.54
CA ILE A 545 12.59 -0.61 13.62
C ILE A 545 12.27 -1.96 13.02
N TYR A 546 12.95 -2.29 11.94
CA TYR A 546 12.79 -3.56 11.25
C TYR A 546 13.94 -4.49 11.61
N TYR A 547 13.60 -5.71 11.93
CA TYR A 547 14.56 -6.77 12.25
C TYR A 547 14.37 -7.92 11.27
N SER A 548 15.45 -8.44 10.74
CA SER A 548 15.49 -9.72 10.01
C SER A 548 16.60 -10.57 10.61
N VAL A 549 16.25 -11.72 11.11
CA VAL A 549 17.17 -12.59 11.87
C VAL A 549 17.24 -13.96 11.23
N CYS A 550 18.45 -14.43 10.98
CA CYS A 550 18.71 -15.75 10.39
C CYS A 550 19.30 -16.70 11.45
N ALA A 551 18.74 -17.90 11.57
CA ALA A 551 19.27 -18.96 12.44
C ALA A 551 18.86 -20.35 11.90
N LYS A 552 19.24 -21.43 12.62
CA LYS A 552 19.07 -22.81 12.19
C LYS A 552 17.62 -23.32 12.17
N ASN A 553 16.71 -22.72 12.92
CA ASN A 553 15.28 -23.04 12.99
C ASN A 553 14.50 -21.86 13.60
N GLU A 554 13.17 -21.94 13.59
CA GLU A 554 12.28 -20.87 14.07
C GLU A 554 12.52 -20.49 15.53
N GLU A 555 12.66 -21.47 16.42
CA GLU A 555 12.91 -21.22 17.86
C GLU A 555 14.24 -20.48 18.09
N ALA A 556 15.29 -20.88 17.36
CA ALA A 556 16.58 -20.21 17.42
C ALA A 556 16.51 -18.78 16.87
N CYS A 557 15.78 -18.56 15.75
CA CYS A 557 15.55 -17.22 15.23
C CYS A 557 14.85 -16.33 16.25
N LYS A 558 13.82 -16.84 16.92
CA LYS A 558 13.07 -16.08 17.93
C LYS A 558 13.93 -15.70 19.13
N LYS A 559 14.74 -16.64 19.65
CA LYS A 559 15.70 -16.36 20.73
C LYS A 559 16.72 -15.29 20.34
N VAL A 560 17.24 -15.36 19.11
CA VAL A 560 18.17 -14.36 18.59
C VAL A 560 17.47 -13.01 18.46
N TYR A 561 16.24 -12.96 17.94
CA TYR A 561 15.46 -11.74 17.84
C TYR A 561 15.25 -11.09 19.22
N ASP A 562 14.81 -11.86 20.22
CA ASP A 562 14.53 -11.35 21.56
C ASP A 562 15.79 -10.73 22.18
N ALA A 563 16.93 -11.39 22.06
CA ALA A 563 18.22 -10.87 22.56
C ALA A 563 18.69 -9.62 21.78
N LEU A 564 18.59 -9.65 20.46
CA LEU A 564 19.05 -8.57 19.59
C LEU A 564 18.17 -7.31 19.72
N SER A 565 16.84 -7.48 19.80
CA SER A 565 15.91 -6.37 19.96
C SER A 565 16.02 -5.71 21.34
N ALA A 566 16.26 -6.49 22.40
CA ALA A 566 16.49 -5.97 23.75
C ALA A 566 17.80 -5.15 23.82
N ASP A 567 18.86 -5.63 23.18
CA ASP A 567 20.16 -4.93 23.16
C ASP A 567 20.09 -3.65 22.31
N PHE A 568 19.46 -3.74 21.14
CA PHE A 568 19.27 -2.59 20.27
C PHE A 568 18.40 -1.49 20.90
N SER A 569 17.40 -1.88 21.70
CA SER A 569 16.57 -0.93 22.45
C SER A 569 17.38 -0.15 23.50
N LYS A 570 18.42 -0.75 24.09
CA LYS A 570 19.34 -0.05 25.00
C LYS A 570 20.19 0.97 24.23
N LEU A 571 20.75 0.58 23.07
CA LEU A 571 21.51 1.49 22.21
C LEU A 571 20.71 2.72 21.79
N LEU A 572 19.40 2.57 21.60
CA LEU A 572 18.52 3.70 21.27
C LEU A 572 18.26 4.63 22.46
N SER A 573 18.45 4.15 23.69
CA SER A 573 18.20 4.91 24.94
C SER A 573 19.44 5.68 25.42
N GLU A 574 20.63 5.30 24.98
CA GLU A 574 21.92 5.96 25.23
C GLU A 574 22.11 7.16 24.27
#